data_0e3494eb6be32b4c320337e9d38e41cb
#
_entry.id   0e3494eb6be32b4c320337e9d38e41cb
#
_cell.length_a   1.000
_cell.length_b   1.000
_cell.length_c   1.000
_cell.angle_alpha   90.00
_cell.angle_beta   90.00
_cell.angle_gamma   90.00
#
_symmetry.space_group_name_H-M   'P 1'
#
loop_
_entity.id
_entity.type
_entity.pdbx_description
1 polymer ?
#
loop_
_entity_poly.entity_id
_entity_poly.type
_entity_poly.pdbx_seq_one_letter_code
_entity_poly.pdbx_strand_id
1 'polypeptide(L)'
;MIKFLIEKEFKQLLRNSFLPKLILVFPCMIMLLMPWAVNLEIKNIQLNIVDNDHSAISQRLVNKIAASTYFRLVEVPASYEEGLRNIEIGTADIVMEIPRHLERDWMNGEDSHVLIAANAVNGTKGGLGSSYLSSIINDYAAELRSEHPEAATVSGAFASIQVDTQGLFNPNLNYKLYMIPALMVMLLTLICGFLPALNVVSEKEVGTIEQINVTPVPKFVFILAKLLPYWLIGFLVLTVCFILAWLIYGIVPVGHFLLIYFFAVLFVLVMSGFGLVISNYSATMQQSMFVMWFCLLVVILMSGLFTPISSMPEWAQIITIFNPLKYFMEVMRMIYLKGSGFFDLLPQFGILLLFAVVFNSWAVISYRKNN
;
A
#
# COMPACT_ATOMS: atom_id res chain seq x y z
N MET A 1 19.81 -9.85 -37.26
CA MET A 1 18.79 -8.80 -37.33
C MET A 1 18.29 -8.40 -35.91
N ILE A 2 17.76 -9.32 -35.10
CA ILE A 2 17.28 -9.01 -33.74
C ILE A 2 18.34 -8.38 -32.85
N LYS A 3 19.58 -8.90 -32.87
CA LYS A 3 20.73 -8.35 -32.11
C LYS A 3 20.99 -6.87 -32.43
N PHE A 4 20.93 -6.48 -33.69
CA PHE A 4 21.12 -5.10 -34.12
C PHE A 4 20.01 -4.16 -33.64
N LEU A 5 18.76 -4.64 -33.69
CA LEU A 5 17.62 -3.85 -33.17
C LEU A 5 17.72 -3.63 -31.67
N ILE A 6 18.06 -4.68 -30.92
CA ILE A 6 18.25 -4.58 -29.46
C ILE A 6 19.42 -3.62 -29.15
N GLU A 7 20.54 -3.73 -29.85
CA GLU A 7 21.69 -2.84 -29.67
C GLU A 7 21.35 -1.38 -29.98
N LYS A 8 20.54 -1.14 -31.02
CA LYS A 8 20.03 0.21 -31.33
C LYS A 8 19.23 0.77 -30.16
N GLU A 9 18.26 -0.01 -29.62
CA GLU A 9 17.41 0.45 -28.52
C GLU A 9 18.22 0.75 -27.25
N PHE A 10 19.19 -0.11 -26.88
CA PHE A 10 20.10 0.16 -25.77
C PHE A 10 20.94 1.42 -25.97
N LYS A 11 21.50 1.61 -27.17
CA LYS A 11 22.27 2.82 -27.50
C LYS A 11 21.40 4.07 -27.45
N GLN A 12 20.18 4.00 -27.95
CA GLN A 12 19.22 5.11 -27.91
C GLN A 12 18.89 5.50 -26.47
N LEU A 13 18.66 4.52 -25.61
CA LEU A 13 18.35 4.72 -24.20
C LEU A 13 19.54 5.30 -23.43
N LEU A 14 20.74 4.72 -23.59
CA LEU A 14 21.94 5.16 -22.87
C LEU A 14 22.47 6.52 -23.36
N ARG A 15 22.25 6.85 -24.62
CA ARG A 15 22.65 8.17 -25.18
C ARG A 15 21.71 9.31 -24.79
N ASN A 16 20.52 8.99 -24.28
CA ASN A 16 19.65 10.00 -23.72
C ASN A 16 20.22 10.49 -22.39
N SER A 17 20.45 11.81 -22.27
CA SER A 17 21.08 12.40 -21.08
C SER A 17 20.18 12.38 -19.84
N PHE A 18 18.88 12.26 -20.01
CA PHE A 18 17.88 12.35 -18.95
C PHE A 18 17.37 10.98 -18.47
N LEU A 19 17.03 10.07 -19.40
CA LEU A 19 16.39 8.79 -19.08
C LEU A 19 17.20 7.90 -18.14
N PRO A 20 18.52 7.65 -18.30
CA PRO A 20 19.27 6.80 -17.39
C PRO A 20 19.32 7.36 -15.97
N LYS A 21 19.44 8.69 -15.84
CA LYS A 21 19.43 9.37 -14.54
C LYS A 21 18.08 9.24 -13.87
N LEU A 22 16.99 9.46 -14.61
CA LEU A 22 15.63 9.31 -14.11
C LEU A 22 15.36 7.88 -13.63
N ILE A 23 15.75 6.87 -14.42
CA ILE A 23 15.56 5.45 -14.10
C ILE A 23 16.26 5.05 -12.81
N LEU A 24 17.41 5.65 -12.49
CA LEU A 24 18.14 5.34 -11.26
C LEU A 24 17.68 6.21 -10.08
N VAL A 25 17.54 7.51 -10.27
CA VAL A 25 17.25 8.47 -9.19
C VAL A 25 15.80 8.37 -8.71
N PHE A 26 14.85 8.20 -9.64
CA PHE A 26 13.43 8.20 -9.31
C PHE A 26 13.03 7.04 -8.36
N PRO A 27 13.43 5.76 -8.59
CA PRO A 27 13.19 4.69 -7.64
C PRO A 27 13.85 4.92 -6.29
N CYS A 28 15.08 5.45 -6.27
CA CYS A 28 15.76 5.77 -5.03
C CYS A 28 15.00 6.84 -4.23
N MET A 29 14.56 7.91 -4.89
CA MET A 29 13.76 8.95 -4.24
C MET A 29 12.44 8.40 -3.69
N ILE A 30 11.70 7.61 -4.47
CA ILE A 30 10.43 7.03 -4.01
C ILE A 30 10.65 6.09 -2.83
N MET A 31 11.62 5.18 -2.91
CA MET A 31 11.92 4.25 -1.82
C MET A 31 12.42 4.93 -0.56
N LEU A 32 13.08 6.10 -0.68
CA LEU A 32 13.54 6.89 0.45
C LEU A 32 12.42 7.73 1.06
N LEU A 33 11.69 8.48 0.23
CA LEU A 33 10.77 9.51 0.71
C LEU A 33 9.39 8.95 1.09
N MET A 34 8.82 8.05 0.26
CA MET A 34 7.44 7.60 0.43
C MET A 34 7.18 6.86 1.75
N PRO A 35 8.03 5.92 2.23
CA PRO A 35 7.79 5.24 3.50
C PRO A 35 7.88 6.16 4.73
N TRP A 36 8.46 7.35 4.57
CA TRP A 36 8.50 8.39 5.62
C TRP A 36 7.36 9.40 5.46
N ALA A 37 7.03 9.78 4.22
CA ALA A 37 6.00 10.76 3.93
C ALA A 37 4.58 10.18 4.10
N VAL A 38 4.38 8.92 3.73
CA VAL A 38 3.09 8.20 3.84
C VAL A 38 3.17 7.22 5.00
N ASN A 39 3.44 7.74 6.19
CA ASN A 39 3.34 6.94 7.40
C ASN A 39 1.89 6.95 7.88
N LEU A 40 1.15 5.87 7.59
CA LEU A 40 -0.19 5.63 8.14
C LEU A 40 -0.13 4.96 9.52
N GLU A 41 1.05 4.80 10.12
CA GLU A 41 1.15 4.54 11.55
C GLU A 41 0.62 5.78 12.28
N ILE A 42 -0.55 5.64 12.84
CA ILE A 42 -1.13 6.73 13.63
C ILE A 42 -0.43 6.70 14.98
N LYS A 43 0.61 7.52 15.07
CA LYS A 43 1.30 7.87 16.30
C LYS A 43 0.95 9.33 16.63
N ASN A 44 1.03 9.68 17.90
CA ASN A 44 0.73 11.03 18.38
C ASN A 44 -0.73 11.46 18.12
N ILE A 45 -1.69 10.57 18.38
CA ILE A 45 -3.10 10.95 18.44
C ILE A 45 -3.25 11.92 19.62
N GLN A 46 -3.67 13.13 19.35
CA GLN A 46 -3.89 14.14 20.36
C GLN A 46 -5.13 13.79 21.16
N LEU A 47 -4.96 13.40 22.41
CA LEU A 47 -6.02 12.95 23.30
C LEU A 47 -6.24 13.96 24.42
N ASN A 48 -7.50 14.33 24.61
CA ASN A 48 -7.97 15.03 25.80
C ASN A 48 -8.74 14.04 26.68
N ILE A 49 -8.46 14.06 27.98
CA ILE A 49 -9.16 13.21 28.96
C ILE A 49 -9.86 14.10 29.96
N VAL A 50 -11.17 13.96 30.04
CA VAL A 50 -12.01 14.58 31.09
C VAL A 50 -12.24 13.53 32.16
N ASP A 51 -11.53 13.65 33.28
CA ASP A 51 -11.70 12.77 34.42
C ASP A 51 -12.64 13.42 35.46
N ASN A 52 -13.88 12.95 35.52
CA ASN A 52 -14.86 13.43 36.48
C ASN A 52 -14.89 12.61 37.79
N ASP A 53 -14.15 11.49 37.84
CA ASP A 53 -14.12 10.60 39.01
C ASP A 53 -13.00 10.94 39.99
N HIS A 54 -11.84 11.30 39.47
CA HIS A 54 -10.61 11.61 40.23
C HIS A 54 -10.19 10.52 41.22
N SER A 55 -10.58 9.28 40.98
CA SER A 55 -10.30 8.12 41.83
C SER A 55 -8.92 7.51 41.54
N ALA A 56 -8.50 6.52 42.37
CA ALA A 56 -7.29 5.76 42.11
C ALA A 56 -7.40 4.92 40.83
N ILE A 57 -8.57 4.38 40.53
CA ILE A 57 -8.84 3.59 39.34
C ILE A 57 -8.79 4.47 38.09
N SER A 58 -9.42 5.66 38.12
CA SER A 58 -9.40 6.58 36.96
C SER A 58 -7.99 7.08 36.67
N GLN A 59 -7.20 7.45 37.69
CA GLN A 59 -5.82 7.90 37.51
C GLN A 59 -4.90 6.80 36.95
N ARG A 60 -5.06 5.55 37.39
CA ARG A 60 -4.32 4.40 36.81
C ARG A 60 -4.66 4.21 35.33
N LEU A 61 -5.94 4.34 34.95
CA LEU A 61 -6.36 4.28 33.55
C LEU A 61 -5.73 5.40 32.73
N VAL A 62 -5.78 6.63 33.19
CA VAL A 62 -5.14 7.80 32.54
C VAL A 62 -3.65 7.57 32.35
N ASN A 63 -2.96 7.09 33.37
CA ASN A 63 -1.51 6.81 33.30
C ASN A 63 -1.21 5.67 32.31
N LYS A 64 -2.02 4.61 32.27
CA LYS A 64 -1.87 3.50 31.29
C LYS A 64 -2.03 4.00 29.86
N ILE A 65 -3.00 4.86 29.59
CA ILE A 65 -3.21 5.48 28.28
C ILE A 65 -2.07 6.42 27.91
N ALA A 66 -1.62 7.27 28.86
CA ALA A 66 -0.51 8.20 28.63
C ALA A 66 0.84 7.50 28.41
N ALA A 67 1.05 6.31 28.96
CA ALA A 67 2.23 5.48 28.73
C ALA A 67 2.22 4.79 27.35
N SER A 68 1.08 4.79 26.67
CA SER A 68 0.94 4.19 25.33
C SER A 68 1.67 5.06 24.29
N THR A 69 2.35 4.42 23.32
CA THR A 69 3.04 5.10 22.22
C THR A 69 2.11 5.69 21.16
N TYR A 70 0.81 5.39 21.24
CA TYR A 70 -0.20 5.83 20.26
C TYR A 70 -0.76 7.20 20.58
N PHE A 71 -0.86 7.53 21.89
CA PHE A 71 -1.52 8.75 22.36
C PHE A 71 -0.53 9.76 22.91
N ARG A 72 -0.82 11.02 22.62
CA ARG A 72 -0.20 12.15 23.26
C ARG A 72 -1.27 12.91 24.03
N LEU A 73 -1.21 12.84 25.36
CA LEU A 73 -2.09 13.64 26.20
C LEU A 73 -1.72 15.13 26.02
N VAL A 74 -2.68 15.91 25.52
CA VAL A 74 -2.48 17.34 25.24
C VAL A 74 -2.97 18.18 26.40
N GLU A 75 -4.20 17.94 26.84
CA GLU A 75 -4.84 18.66 27.94
C GLU A 75 -5.78 17.72 28.72
N VAL A 76 -6.05 18.12 29.97
CA VAL A 76 -7.07 17.53 30.82
C VAL A 76 -8.13 18.62 31.03
N PRO A 77 -9.11 18.77 30.09
CA PRO A 77 -10.11 19.81 30.18
C PRO A 77 -11.00 19.59 31.40
N ALA A 78 -11.55 20.70 31.95
CA ALA A 78 -12.42 20.65 33.12
C ALA A 78 -13.83 20.13 32.79
N SER A 79 -14.24 20.16 31.51
CA SER A 79 -15.54 19.68 31.08
C SER A 79 -15.49 19.02 29.69
N TYR A 80 -16.48 18.18 29.42
CA TYR A 80 -16.64 17.55 28.10
C TYR A 80 -16.84 18.57 26.96
N GLU A 81 -17.57 19.67 27.24
CA GLU A 81 -17.81 20.73 26.24
C GLU A 81 -16.51 21.44 25.85
N GLU A 82 -15.59 21.64 26.81
CA GLU A 82 -14.26 22.19 26.53
C GLU A 82 -13.43 21.22 25.68
N GLY A 83 -13.49 19.92 25.98
CA GLY A 83 -12.87 18.88 25.17
C GLY A 83 -13.40 18.85 23.74
N LEU A 84 -14.72 18.96 23.53
CA LEU A 84 -15.30 19.05 22.18
C LEU A 84 -14.84 20.30 21.43
N ARG A 85 -14.74 21.44 22.11
CA ARG A 85 -14.21 22.66 21.48
C ARG A 85 -12.77 22.49 21.03
N ASN A 86 -11.97 21.73 21.76
CA ASN A 86 -10.60 21.39 21.37
C ASN A 86 -10.56 20.51 20.10
N ILE A 87 -11.55 19.63 19.90
CA ILE A 87 -11.71 18.90 18.62
C ILE A 87 -12.07 19.86 17.48
N GLU A 88 -13.00 20.80 17.71
CA GLU A 88 -13.43 21.78 16.70
C GLU A 88 -12.28 22.70 16.25
N ILE A 89 -11.44 23.13 17.20
CA ILE A 89 -10.26 23.97 16.93
C ILE A 89 -9.12 23.15 16.31
N GLY A 90 -9.15 21.80 16.44
CA GLY A 90 -8.13 20.90 15.90
C GLY A 90 -6.90 20.71 16.80
N THR A 91 -7.00 21.07 18.09
CA THR A 91 -5.99 20.82 19.11
C THR A 91 -6.07 19.42 19.70
N ALA A 92 -7.21 18.74 19.56
CA ALA A 92 -7.41 17.35 19.94
C ALA A 92 -8.01 16.54 18.80
N ASP A 93 -7.58 15.28 18.68
CA ASP A 93 -8.13 14.30 17.73
C ASP A 93 -9.25 13.47 18.40
N ILE A 94 -9.14 13.20 19.70
CA ILE A 94 -10.08 12.39 20.48
C ILE A 94 -10.28 13.02 21.86
N VAL A 95 -11.50 12.96 22.37
CA VAL A 95 -11.85 13.26 23.76
C VAL A 95 -12.40 12.00 24.40
N MET A 96 -11.86 11.65 25.56
CA MET A 96 -12.37 10.58 26.41
C MET A 96 -12.94 11.20 27.70
N GLU A 97 -14.16 10.82 28.06
CA GLU A 97 -14.77 11.22 29.32
C GLU A 97 -14.92 10.02 30.24
N ILE A 98 -14.34 10.13 31.43
CA ILE A 98 -14.51 9.19 32.52
C ILE A 98 -15.67 9.72 33.40
N PRO A 99 -16.74 8.92 33.60
CA PRO A 99 -17.91 9.37 34.33
C PRO A 99 -17.58 9.51 35.82
N ARG A 100 -18.45 10.28 36.52
CA ARG A 100 -18.43 10.38 37.98
C ARG A 100 -18.74 9.02 38.60
N HIS A 101 -18.07 8.69 39.67
CA HIS A 101 -18.29 7.47 40.47
C HIS A 101 -17.87 6.17 39.74
N LEU A 102 -16.97 6.22 38.77
CA LEU A 102 -16.44 5.04 38.08
C LEU A 102 -15.94 3.95 39.07
N GLU A 103 -15.11 4.33 40.04
CA GLU A 103 -14.58 3.39 41.03
C GLU A 103 -15.68 2.80 41.93
N ARG A 104 -16.62 3.62 42.41
CA ARG A 104 -17.71 3.17 43.25
C ARG A 104 -18.63 2.20 42.49
N ASP A 105 -19.03 2.55 41.27
CA ASP A 105 -19.95 1.74 40.46
C ASP A 105 -19.28 0.43 40.07
N TRP A 106 -17.99 0.47 39.73
CA TRP A 106 -17.17 -0.72 39.51
C TRP A 106 -17.13 -1.67 40.74
N MET A 107 -16.86 -1.11 41.95
CA MET A 107 -16.81 -1.88 43.18
C MET A 107 -18.17 -2.47 43.58
N ASN A 108 -19.28 -1.82 43.20
CA ASN A 108 -20.63 -2.31 43.44
C ASN A 108 -21.13 -3.30 42.39
N GLY A 109 -20.34 -3.56 41.31
CA GLY A 109 -20.74 -4.38 40.20
C GLY A 109 -21.80 -3.75 39.30
N GLU A 110 -21.91 -2.42 39.31
CA GLU A 110 -22.77 -1.65 38.43
C GLU A 110 -22.11 -1.35 37.08
N ASP A 111 -22.88 -1.23 36.01
CA ASP A 111 -22.37 -0.91 34.70
C ASP A 111 -21.89 0.55 34.66
N SER A 112 -20.64 0.72 34.19
CA SER A 112 -20.01 2.01 34.03
C SER A 112 -19.57 2.21 32.58
N HIS A 113 -19.82 3.40 32.00
CA HIS A 113 -19.58 3.69 30.59
C HIS A 113 -18.59 4.83 30.43
N VAL A 114 -17.48 4.57 29.75
CA VAL A 114 -16.53 5.61 29.30
C VAL A 114 -16.95 6.09 27.93
N LEU A 115 -17.10 7.40 27.76
CA LEU A 115 -17.45 8.00 26.46
C LEU A 115 -16.18 8.33 25.68
N ILE A 116 -16.14 7.96 24.40
CA ILE A 116 -15.08 8.30 23.46
C ILE A 116 -15.68 9.08 22.29
N ALA A 117 -15.30 10.34 22.16
CA ALA A 117 -15.67 11.19 21.03
C ALA A 117 -14.42 11.43 20.15
N ALA A 118 -14.52 11.12 18.85
CA ALA A 118 -13.41 11.24 17.93
C ALA A 118 -13.71 12.18 16.78
N ASN A 119 -12.68 12.89 16.31
CA ASN A 119 -12.78 13.74 15.13
C ASN A 119 -12.95 12.89 13.86
N ALA A 120 -14.16 12.90 13.30
CA ALA A 120 -14.51 12.16 12.11
C ALA A 120 -13.99 12.78 10.80
N VAL A 121 -13.48 14.02 10.83
CA VAL A 121 -12.88 14.67 9.66
C VAL A 121 -11.64 13.89 9.19
N ASN A 122 -10.83 13.41 10.13
CA ASN A 122 -9.78 12.44 9.85
C ASN A 122 -10.25 11.04 10.27
N GLY A 123 -11.06 10.40 9.42
CA GLY A 123 -11.67 9.10 9.71
C GLY A 123 -10.67 8.00 10.09
N THR A 124 -9.44 8.07 9.59
CA THR A 124 -8.38 7.11 9.92
C THR A 124 -7.86 7.33 11.33
N LYS A 125 -7.55 8.58 11.71
CA LYS A 125 -7.12 8.90 13.07
C LYS A 125 -8.23 8.66 14.10
N GLY A 126 -9.44 9.13 13.80
CA GLY A 126 -10.59 8.94 14.69
C GLY A 126 -10.95 7.47 14.87
N GLY A 127 -11.05 6.70 13.79
CA GLY A 127 -11.45 5.29 13.85
C GLY A 127 -10.42 4.38 14.51
N LEU A 128 -9.15 4.45 14.09
CA LEU A 128 -8.09 3.64 14.70
C LEU A 128 -7.78 4.08 16.14
N GLY A 129 -7.79 5.40 16.38
CA GLY A 129 -7.58 5.92 17.72
C GLY A 129 -8.64 5.47 18.71
N SER A 130 -9.91 5.52 18.33
CA SER A 130 -11.02 4.98 19.15
C SER A 130 -10.90 3.49 19.41
N SER A 131 -10.47 2.72 18.39
CA SER A 131 -10.25 1.28 18.52
C SER A 131 -9.12 0.96 19.49
N TYR A 132 -7.98 1.68 19.39
CA TYR A 132 -6.85 1.50 20.32
C TYR A 132 -7.23 1.90 21.75
N LEU A 133 -7.95 3.00 21.90
CA LEU A 133 -8.42 3.46 23.22
C LEU A 133 -9.37 2.43 23.85
N SER A 134 -10.32 1.92 23.08
CA SER A 134 -11.23 0.85 23.53
C SER A 134 -10.50 -0.42 23.93
N SER A 135 -9.44 -0.80 23.18
CA SER A 135 -8.60 -1.96 23.55
C SER A 135 -7.89 -1.74 24.87
N ILE A 136 -7.26 -0.57 25.08
CA ILE A 136 -6.56 -0.27 26.34
C ILE A 136 -7.54 -0.25 27.55
N ILE A 137 -8.76 0.29 27.33
CA ILE A 137 -9.79 0.31 28.38
C ILE A 137 -10.24 -1.11 28.72
N ASN A 138 -10.48 -1.96 27.71
CA ASN A 138 -10.87 -3.34 27.91
C ASN A 138 -9.77 -4.16 28.61
N ASP A 139 -8.50 -3.98 28.21
CA ASP A 139 -7.36 -4.62 28.86
C ASP A 139 -7.23 -4.18 30.33
N TYR A 140 -7.46 -2.89 30.60
CA TYR A 140 -7.46 -2.36 31.97
C TYR A 140 -8.63 -2.91 32.80
N ALA A 141 -9.81 -2.99 32.23
CA ALA A 141 -10.96 -3.62 32.88
C ALA A 141 -10.74 -5.10 33.20
N ALA A 142 -10.02 -5.83 32.34
CA ALA A 142 -9.62 -7.22 32.61
C ALA A 142 -8.60 -7.32 33.74
N GLU A 143 -7.62 -6.42 33.80
CA GLU A 143 -6.62 -6.33 34.85
C GLU A 143 -7.29 -6.05 36.22
N LEU A 144 -8.18 -5.06 36.29
CA LEU A 144 -8.95 -4.74 37.50
C LEU A 144 -9.77 -5.93 38.01
N ARG A 145 -10.39 -6.72 37.11
CA ARG A 145 -11.13 -7.94 37.49
C ARG A 145 -10.20 -9.00 38.09
N SER A 146 -8.97 -9.09 37.60
CA SER A 146 -7.99 -10.05 38.13
C SER A 146 -7.45 -9.64 39.50
N GLU A 147 -7.36 -8.33 39.78
CA GLU A 147 -6.91 -7.78 41.06
C GLU A 147 -8.01 -7.85 42.14
N HIS A 148 -9.29 -7.73 41.75
CA HIS A 148 -10.44 -7.70 42.65
C HIS A 148 -11.47 -8.79 42.33
N PRO A 149 -11.16 -10.07 42.55
CA PRO A 149 -12.07 -11.19 42.24
C PRO A 149 -13.39 -11.14 43.05
N GLU A 150 -13.41 -10.46 44.19
CA GLU A 150 -14.61 -10.33 45.04
C GLU A 150 -15.64 -9.39 44.41
N ALA A 151 -15.24 -8.34 43.73
CA ALA A 151 -16.14 -7.44 42.99
C ALA A 151 -16.77 -8.13 41.76
N ALA A 152 -16.09 -9.09 41.17
CA ALA A 152 -16.60 -9.87 40.03
C ALA A 152 -17.67 -10.90 40.44
N THR A 153 -17.79 -11.29 41.72
CA THR A 153 -18.79 -12.25 42.20
C THR A 153 -20.16 -11.62 42.49
N VAL A 154 -20.24 -10.31 42.63
CA VAL A 154 -21.49 -9.56 42.86
C VAL A 154 -22.27 -9.37 41.55
N SER A 155 -21.61 -9.20 40.44
CA SER A 155 -22.22 -9.27 39.09
C SER A 155 -22.20 -10.69 38.60
N GLY A 156 -23.37 -11.35 38.54
CA GLY A 156 -23.53 -12.75 38.11
C GLY A 156 -22.60 -13.08 36.94
N ALA A 157 -21.76 -14.09 37.15
CA ALA A 157 -20.62 -14.51 36.34
C ALA A 157 -20.88 -14.50 34.82
N PHE A 158 -20.57 -13.40 34.15
CA PHE A 158 -20.32 -13.46 32.73
C PHE A 158 -18.90 -13.97 32.53
N ALA A 159 -18.78 -15.16 31.95
CA ALA A 159 -17.50 -15.69 31.52
C ALA A 159 -16.84 -14.65 30.60
N SER A 160 -15.81 -13.95 31.08
CA SER A 160 -15.07 -13.03 30.24
C SER A 160 -14.21 -13.84 29.29
N ILE A 161 -14.54 -13.82 28.00
CA ILE A 161 -13.66 -14.38 26.96
C ILE A 161 -12.54 -13.37 26.77
N GLN A 162 -11.32 -13.72 27.22
CA GLN A 162 -10.14 -12.94 26.96
C GLN A 162 -9.72 -13.22 25.50
N VAL A 163 -9.77 -12.20 24.64
CA VAL A 163 -9.35 -12.32 23.25
C VAL A 163 -7.95 -11.73 23.12
N ASP A 164 -6.95 -12.59 23.08
CA ASP A 164 -5.57 -12.19 22.75
C ASP A 164 -5.43 -12.08 21.24
N THR A 165 -5.24 -10.86 20.72
CA THR A 165 -5.00 -10.63 19.29
C THR A 165 -3.52 -10.63 19.00
N GLN A 166 -3.04 -11.63 18.26
CA GLN A 166 -1.66 -11.69 17.80
C GLN A 166 -1.57 -11.32 16.32
N GLY A 167 -0.82 -10.27 16.00
CA GLY A 167 -0.52 -9.89 14.62
C GLY A 167 0.45 -10.86 13.97
N LEU A 168 -0.05 -11.82 13.17
CA LEU A 168 0.79 -12.72 12.39
C LEU A 168 1.47 -11.93 11.25
N PHE A 169 2.76 -12.24 10.99
CA PHE A 169 3.58 -11.65 9.91
C PHE A 169 3.97 -10.17 10.07
N ASN A 170 3.34 -9.41 10.95
CA ASN A 170 3.68 -8.05 11.30
C ASN A 170 3.27 -7.72 12.74
N PRO A 171 3.95 -8.32 13.75
CA PRO A 171 3.55 -8.18 15.16
C PRO A 171 3.53 -6.74 15.66
N ASN A 172 4.43 -5.91 15.11
CA ASN A 172 4.57 -4.51 15.52
C ASN A 172 3.71 -3.54 14.66
N LEU A 173 2.82 -4.06 13.79
CA LEU A 173 1.99 -3.28 12.87
C LEU A 173 2.79 -2.22 12.09
N ASN A 174 4.05 -2.53 11.75
CA ASN A 174 4.95 -1.62 11.06
C ASN A 174 4.47 -1.40 9.62
N TYR A 175 4.01 -0.20 9.32
CA TYR A 175 3.46 0.16 8.01
C TYR A 175 4.50 0.07 6.89
N LYS A 176 5.79 0.25 7.19
CA LYS A 176 6.88 0.14 6.19
C LYS A 176 6.97 -1.26 5.60
N LEU A 177 6.73 -2.32 6.41
CA LEU A 177 6.68 -3.71 5.92
C LEU A 177 5.60 -3.91 4.86
N TYR A 178 4.45 -3.26 5.04
CA TYR A 178 3.32 -3.33 4.11
C TYR A 178 3.57 -2.50 2.84
N MET A 179 4.19 -1.33 2.98
CA MET A 179 4.33 -0.33 1.92
C MET A 179 5.51 -0.60 0.98
N ILE A 180 6.66 -1.06 1.50
CA ILE A 180 7.87 -1.25 0.70
C ILE A 180 7.67 -2.21 -0.48
N PRO A 181 7.12 -3.44 -0.30
CA PRO A 181 6.82 -4.32 -1.44
C PRO A 181 5.85 -3.68 -2.45
N ALA A 182 4.90 -2.90 -1.96
CA ALA A 182 3.93 -2.21 -2.80
C ALA A 182 4.57 -1.11 -3.66
N LEU A 183 5.51 -0.35 -3.12
CA LEU A 183 6.28 0.64 -3.88
C LEU A 183 7.16 0.00 -4.96
N MET A 184 7.75 -1.17 -4.69
CA MET A 184 8.51 -1.93 -5.69
C MET A 184 7.62 -2.30 -6.89
N VAL A 185 6.40 -2.77 -6.62
CA VAL A 185 5.42 -3.10 -7.67
C VAL A 185 5.01 -1.86 -8.46
N MET A 186 4.74 -0.74 -7.78
CA MET A 186 4.41 0.52 -8.42
C MET A 186 5.53 1.02 -9.34
N LEU A 187 6.78 0.97 -8.89
CA LEU A 187 7.94 1.38 -9.67
C LEU A 187 8.14 0.49 -10.90
N LEU A 188 7.99 -0.83 -10.74
CA LEU A 188 8.06 -1.76 -11.86
C LEU A 188 6.97 -1.49 -12.89
N THR A 189 5.76 -1.17 -12.43
CA THR A 189 4.61 -0.78 -13.28
C THR A 189 4.92 0.46 -14.11
N LEU A 190 5.46 1.50 -13.48
CA LEU A 190 5.81 2.74 -14.16
C LEU A 190 6.91 2.52 -15.20
N ILE A 191 7.96 1.77 -14.87
CA ILE A 191 9.08 1.56 -15.78
C ILE A 191 8.69 0.67 -16.95
N CYS A 192 8.05 -0.47 -16.68
CA CYS A 192 7.76 -1.46 -17.71
C CYS A 192 6.50 -1.16 -18.52
N GLY A 193 5.59 -0.33 -18.02
CA GLY A 193 4.38 0.09 -18.73
C GLY A 193 4.55 1.43 -19.45
N PHE A 194 5.00 2.45 -18.72
CA PHE A 194 5.01 3.83 -19.22
C PHE A 194 6.15 4.11 -20.21
N LEU A 195 7.38 3.68 -19.90
CA LEU A 195 8.53 4.00 -20.74
C LEU A 195 8.48 3.34 -22.13
N PRO A 196 8.14 2.04 -22.29
CA PRO A 196 7.99 1.44 -23.60
C PRO A 196 6.90 2.11 -24.44
N ALA A 197 5.77 2.46 -23.82
CA ALA A 197 4.68 3.15 -24.49
C ALA A 197 5.13 4.48 -25.10
N LEU A 198 5.82 5.30 -24.32
CA LEU A 198 6.34 6.58 -24.79
C LEU A 198 7.40 6.42 -25.90
N ASN A 199 8.29 5.44 -25.78
CA ASN A 199 9.30 5.19 -26.78
C ASN A 199 8.68 4.83 -28.15
N VAL A 200 7.69 3.93 -28.16
CA VAL A 200 7.02 3.54 -29.41
C VAL A 200 6.30 4.73 -30.06
N VAL A 201 5.61 5.55 -29.27
CA VAL A 201 4.90 6.73 -29.80
C VAL A 201 5.86 7.81 -30.25
N SER A 202 6.98 8.03 -29.55
CA SER A 202 8.01 8.97 -29.96
C SER A 202 8.60 8.63 -31.35
N GLU A 203 8.86 7.36 -31.61
CA GLU A 203 9.31 6.94 -32.96
C GLU A 203 8.22 7.06 -34.03
N LYS A 204 6.96 6.89 -33.64
CA LYS A 204 5.81 7.09 -34.51
C LYS A 204 5.66 8.56 -34.89
N GLU A 205 5.79 9.46 -33.93
CA GLU A 205 5.67 10.91 -34.11
C GLU A 205 6.82 11.48 -34.98
N VAL A 206 8.04 10.96 -34.80
CA VAL A 206 9.21 11.35 -35.61
C VAL A 206 9.20 10.68 -37.00
N GLY A 207 8.33 9.69 -37.26
CA GLY A 207 8.23 8.96 -38.52
C GLY A 207 9.28 7.87 -38.72
N THR A 208 10.14 7.59 -37.74
CA THR A 208 11.16 6.54 -37.84
C THR A 208 10.54 5.14 -37.87
N ILE A 209 9.36 4.96 -37.34
CA ILE A 209 8.63 3.70 -37.37
C ILE A 209 8.24 3.28 -38.78
N GLU A 210 7.99 4.24 -39.68
CA GLU A 210 7.67 3.99 -41.10
C GLU A 210 8.88 3.38 -41.84
N GLN A 211 10.07 3.88 -41.56
CA GLN A 211 11.31 3.32 -42.13
C GLN A 211 11.53 1.86 -41.72
N ILE A 212 11.12 1.50 -40.50
CA ILE A 212 11.21 0.12 -40.02
C ILE A 212 10.10 -0.74 -40.64
N ASN A 213 8.92 -0.20 -40.87
CA ASN A 213 7.79 -0.92 -41.46
C ASN A 213 8.05 -1.39 -42.89
N VAL A 214 8.87 -0.68 -43.66
CA VAL A 214 9.27 -1.13 -45.01
C VAL A 214 10.38 -2.20 -44.99
N THR A 215 10.96 -2.50 -43.82
CA THR A 215 11.95 -3.56 -43.70
C THR A 215 11.26 -4.95 -43.57
N PRO A 216 11.90 -6.05 -43.97
CA PRO A 216 11.33 -7.39 -43.84
C PRO A 216 11.38 -7.97 -42.44
N VAL A 217 11.26 -7.10 -41.39
CA VAL A 217 11.28 -7.52 -39.96
C VAL A 217 9.89 -7.98 -39.57
N PRO A 218 9.72 -9.19 -38.99
CA PRO A 218 8.45 -9.62 -38.43
C PRO A 218 8.01 -8.72 -37.27
N LYS A 219 6.70 -8.42 -37.18
CA LYS A 219 6.12 -7.53 -36.12
C LYS A 219 6.52 -7.97 -34.71
N PHE A 220 6.46 -9.26 -34.43
CA PHE A 220 6.81 -9.82 -33.14
C PHE A 220 8.28 -9.55 -32.75
N VAL A 221 9.21 -9.71 -33.71
CA VAL A 221 10.64 -9.45 -33.48
C VAL A 221 10.89 -7.98 -33.19
N PHE A 222 10.20 -7.08 -33.88
CA PHE A 222 10.29 -5.65 -33.65
C PHE A 222 9.78 -5.28 -32.25
N ILE A 223 8.60 -5.75 -31.86
CA ILE A 223 8.02 -5.51 -30.54
C ILE A 223 8.93 -6.06 -29.44
N LEU A 224 9.41 -7.30 -29.60
CA LEU A 224 10.30 -7.91 -28.62
C LEU A 224 11.61 -7.12 -28.45
N ALA A 225 12.22 -6.69 -29.56
CA ALA A 225 13.45 -5.88 -29.50
C ALA A 225 13.26 -4.55 -28.78
N LYS A 226 12.06 -3.96 -28.89
CA LYS A 226 11.70 -2.73 -28.19
C LYS A 226 11.47 -2.92 -26.69
N LEU A 227 10.84 -4.01 -26.29
CA LEU A 227 10.47 -4.25 -24.90
C LEU A 227 11.65 -4.75 -24.04
N LEU A 228 12.52 -5.55 -24.63
CA LEU A 228 13.60 -6.23 -23.91
C LEU A 228 14.52 -5.31 -23.10
N PRO A 229 14.96 -4.14 -23.59
CA PRO A 229 15.74 -3.20 -22.78
C PRO A 229 14.98 -2.70 -21.54
N TYR A 230 13.70 -2.41 -21.65
CA TYR A 230 12.87 -1.94 -20.53
C TYR A 230 12.60 -3.05 -19.51
N TRP A 231 12.51 -4.30 -19.94
CA TRP A 231 12.43 -5.44 -19.04
C TRP A 231 13.68 -5.60 -18.20
N LEU A 232 14.86 -5.51 -18.83
CA LEU A 232 16.14 -5.56 -18.13
C LEU A 232 16.30 -4.39 -17.14
N ILE A 233 15.87 -3.19 -17.53
CA ILE A 233 15.85 -2.04 -16.64
C ILE A 233 14.89 -2.26 -15.47
N GLY A 234 13.70 -2.79 -15.73
CA GLY A 234 12.74 -3.12 -14.68
C GLY A 234 13.31 -4.07 -13.64
N PHE A 235 14.00 -5.13 -14.06
CA PHE A 235 14.69 -6.05 -13.14
C PHE A 235 15.86 -5.39 -12.40
N LEU A 236 16.61 -4.53 -13.06
CA LEU A 236 17.68 -3.77 -12.41
C LEU A 236 17.10 -2.86 -11.33
N VAL A 237 16.03 -2.13 -11.62
CA VAL A 237 15.36 -1.27 -10.63
C VAL A 237 14.77 -2.08 -9.49
N LEU A 238 14.15 -3.22 -9.77
CA LEU A 238 13.65 -4.11 -8.71
C LEU A 238 14.80 -4.57 -7.80
N THR A 239 15.95 -4.93 -8.37
CA THR A 239 17.14 -5.30 -7.61
C THR A 239 17.65 -4.13 -6.75
N VAL A 240 17.72 -2.92 -7.31
CA VAL A 240 18.09 -1.70 -6.56
C VAL A 240 17.11 -1.47 -5.41
N CYS A 241 15.82 -1.64 -5.63
CA CYS A 241 14.80 -1.50 -4.58
C CYS A 241 14.99 -2.54 -3.46
N PHE A 242 15.35 -3.79 -3.77
CA PHE A 242 15.68 -4.79 -2.74
C PHE A 242 16.91 -4.38 -1.92
N ILE A 243 17.96 -3.90 -2.58
CA ILE A 243 19.18 -3.43 -1.90
C ILE A 243 18.84 -2.25 -0.97
N LEU A 244 18.05 -1.29 -1.44
CA LEU A 244 17.61 -0.14 -0.62
C LEU A 244 16.73 -0.57 0.55
N ALA A 245 15.80 -1.51 0.34
CA ALA A 245 14.96 -2.06 1.41
C ALA A 245 15.80 -2.72 2.51
N TRP A 246 16.83 -3.46 2.12
CA TRP A 246 17.76 -4.07 3.07
C TRP A 246 18.65 -3.06 3.80
N LEU A 247 19.30 -2.15 3.05
CA LEU A 247 20.27 -1.20 3.62
C LEU A 247 19.62 -0.15 4.55
N ILE A 248 18.41 0.35 4.18
CA ILE A 248 17.81 1.49 4.86
C ILE A 248 16.81 1.04 5.93
N TYR A 249 16.04 0.01 5.62
CA TYR A 249 14.94 -0.43 6.48
C TYR A 249 15.23 -1.76 7.20
N GLY A 250 16.32 -2.47 6.83
CA GLY A 250 16.62 -3.80 7.35
C GLY A 250 15.60 -4.87 6.94
N ILE A 251 14.80 -4.60 5.91
CA ILE A 251 13.67 -5.44 5.49
C ILE A 251 14.10 -6.31 4.32
N VAL A 252 14.02 -7.63 4.51
CA VAL A 252 14.31 -8.64 3.50
C VAL A 252 13.07 -9.52 3.28
N PRO A 253 12.89 -10.09 2.07
CA PRO A 253 11.81 -11.05 1.85
C PRO A 253 12.00 -12.30 2.72
N VAL A 254 10.91 -12.79 3.30
CA VAL A 254 10.89 -14.08 4.05
C VAL A 254 10.95 -15.25 3.07
N GLY A 255 10.33 -15.10 1.90
CA GLY A 255 10.33 -16.11 0.84
C GLY A 255 11.50 -16.00 -0.14
N HIS A 256 11.50 -16.89 -1.13
CA HIS A 256 12.59 -16.97 -2.11
C HIS A 256 12.60 -15.81 -3.12
N PHE A 257 13.73 -15.12 -3.25
CA PHE A 257 13.93 -14.06 -4.26
C PHE A 257 13.64 -14.53 -5.69
N LEU A 258 14.05 -15.75 -6.03
CA LEU A 258 13.85 -16.29 -7.39
C LEU A 258 12.37 -16.36 -7.75
N LEU A 259 11.51 -16.66 -6.79
CA LEU A 259 10.05 -16.70 -7.00
C LEU A 259 9.50 -15.31 -7.30
N ILE A 260 10.00 -14.29 -6.62
CA ILE A 260 9.62 -12.90 -6.90
C ILE A 260 9.99 -12.51 -8.33
N TYR A 261 11.23 -12.81 -8.77
CA TYR A 261 11.65 -12.53 -10.13
C TYR A 261 10.86 -13.31 -11.17
N PHE A 262 10.50 -14.55 -10.89
CA PHE A 262 9.65 -15.35 -11.78
C PHE A 262 8.28 -14.67 -12.02
N PHE A 263 7.61 -14.25 -10.96
CA PHE A 263 6.34 -13.52 -11.08
C PHE A 263 6.54 -12.11 -11.66
N ALA A 264 7.68 -11.47 -11.39
CA ALA A 264 8.03 -10.20 -12.00
C ALA A 264 8.16 -10.30 -13.52
N VAL A 265 8.69 -11.42 -14.08
CA VAL A 265 8.72 -11.66 -15.53
C VAL A 265 7.31 -11.63 -16.10
N LEU A 266 6.37 -12.36 -15.51
CA LEU A 266 4.97 -12.37 -15.96
C LEU A 266 4.34 -10.98 -15.88
N PHE A 267 4.56 -10.28 -14.77
CA PHE A 267 4.00 -8.95 -14.57
C PHE A 267 4.56 -7.92 -15.55
N VAL A 268 5.85 -7.98 -15.84
CA VAL A 268 6.52 -7.12 -16.84
C VAL A 268 5.94 -7.35 -18.23
N LEU A 269 5.66 -8.62 -18.60
CA LEU A 269 4.96 -8.95 -19.84
C LEU A 269 3.56 -8.33 -19.90
N VAL A 270 2.81 -8.39 -18.80
CA VAL A 270 1.47 -7.78 -18.69
C VAL A 270 1.55 -6.27 -18.91
N MET A 271 2.39 -5.59 -18.13
CA MET A 271 2.46 -4.12 -18.14
C MET A 271 3.04 -3.57 -19.44
N SER A 272 4.02 -4.24 -20.02
CA SER A 272 4.57 -3.84 -21.31
C SER A 272 3.56 -4.05 -22.45
N GLY A 273 2.80 -5.14 -22.42
CA GLY A 273 1.70 -5.38 -23.36
C GLY A 273 0.61 -4.30 -23.25
N PHE A 274 0.21 -3.94 -22.02
CA PHE A 274 -0.74 -2.87 -21.76
C PHE A 274 -0.22 -1.51 -22.29
N GLY A 275 1.04 -1.16 -22.02
CA GLY A 275 1.66 0.05 -22.56
C GLY A 275 1.69 0.10 -24.09
N LEU A 276 2.00 -1.03 -24.73
CA LEU A 276 1.97 -1.13 -26.18
C LEU A 276 0.55 -0.97 -26.77
N VAL A 277 -0.47 -1.52 -26.13
CA VAL A 277 -1.86 -1.30 -26.55
C VAL A 277 -2.16 0.19 -26.59
N ILE A 278 -1.87 0.92 -25.52
CA ILE A 278 -2.11 2.36 -25.48
C ILE A 278 -1.29 3.10 -26.54
N SER A 279 -0.02 2.73 -26.74
CA SER A 279 0.85 3.37 -27.75
C SER A 279 0.33 3.17 -29.19
N ASN A 280 -0.29 2.02 -29.48
CA ASN A 280 -0.84 1.75 -30.79
C ASN A 280 -2.02 2.69 -31.17
N TYR A 281 -2.82 3.07 -30.15
CA TYR A 281 -3.97 3.97 -30.35
C TYR A 281 -3.60 5.46 -30.18
N SER A 282 -2.41 5.78 -29.72
CA SER A 282 -1.96 7.17 -29.57
C SER A 282 -1.24 7.66 -30.82
N ALA A 283 -1.55 8.89 -31.24
CA ALA A 283 -0.92 9.53 -32.39
C ALA A 283 0.32 10.35 -31.97
N THR A 284 0.26 11.02 -30.83
CA THR A 284 1.33 11.89 -30.32
C THR A 284 1.84 11.41 -28.98
N MET A 285 3.09 11.76 -28.67
CA MET A 285 3.73 11.45 -27.39
C MET A 285 2.95 12.05 -26.22
N GLN A 286 2.47 13.29 -26.38
CA GLN A 286 1.68 13.97 -25.36
C GLN A 286 0.36 13.24 -25.08
N GLN A 287 -0.36 12.82 -26.12
CA GLN A 287 -1.59 12.02 -25.99
C GLN A 287 -1.33 10.72 -25.23
N SER A 288 -0.29 9.98 -25.64
CA SER A 288 0.08 8.71 -24.99
C SER A 288 0.42 8.93 -23.50
N MET A 289 1.16 9.99 -23.20
CA MET A 289 1.53 10.33 -21.83
C MET A 289 0.31 10.57 -20.94
N PHE A 290 -0.67 11.37 -21.40
CA PHE A 290 -1.89 11.64 -20.64
C PHE A 290 -2.73 10.39 -20.43
N VAL A 291 -2.94 9.59 -21.49
CA VAL A 291 -3.73 8.36 -21.40
C VAL A 291 -3.06 7.35 -20.46
N MET A 292 -1.74 7.14 -20.61
CA MET A 292 -0.99 6.25 -19.72
C MET A 292 -1.03 6.72 -18.28
N TRP A 293 -0.80 8.02 -18.03
CA TRP A 293 -0.84 8.57 -16.69
C TRP A 293 -2.20 8.35 -16.03
N PHE A 294 -3.28 8.65 -16.73
CA PHE A 294 -4.64 8.43 -16.24
C PHE A 294 -4.92 6.95 -15.94
N CYS A 295 -4.61 6.07 -16.90
CA CYS A 295 -4.81 4.63 -16.72
C CYS A 295 -3.99 4.08 -15.54
N LEU A 296 -2.70 4.45 -15.45
CA LEU A 296 -1.84 4.00 -14.35
C LEU A 296 -2.30 4.54 -13.00
N LEU A 297 -2.76 5.79 -12.94
CA LEU A 297 -3.32 6.36 -11.71
C LEU A 297 -4.51 5.52 -11.21
N VAL A 298 -5.47 5.22 -12.09
CA VAL A 298 -6.63 4.37 -11.74
C VAL A 298 -6.18 2.97 -11.30
N VAL A 299 -5.29 2.34 -12.08
CA VAL A 299 -4.76 1.00 -11.78
C VAL A 299 -4.04 0.97 -10.43
N ILE A 300 -3.22 1.99 -10.11
CA ILE A 300 -2.48 2.09 -8.85
C ILE A 300 -3.44 2.32 -7.67
N LEU A 301 -4.37 3.26 -7.78
CA LEU A 301 -5.33 3.53 -6.71
C LEU A 301 -6.22 2.32 -6.39
N MET A 302 -6.61 1.57 -7.43
CA MET A 302 -7.45 0.38 -7.30
C MET A 302 -6.65 -0.93 -7.10
N SER A 303 -5.35 -0.87 -6.84
CA SER A 303 -4.52 -2.06 -6.64
C SER A 303 -4.49 -2.61 -5.22
N GLY A 304 -5.03 -1.85 -4.25
CA GLY A 304 -4.83 -2.17 -2.83
C GLY A 304 -3.50 -1.68 -2.25
N LEU A 305 -2.81 -0.74 -2.95
CA LEU A 305 -1.55 -0.16 -2.48
C LEU A 305 -1.76 0.69 -1.25
N PHE A 306 -2.68 1.67 -1.34
CA PHE A 306 -2.94 2.64 -0.26
C PHE A 306 -4.06 2.17 0.67
N THR A 307 -5.15 1.65 0.11
CA THR A 307 -6.31 1.18 0.86
C THR A 307 -6.57 -0.29 0.60
N PRO A 308 -6.82 -1.11 1.62
CA PRO A 308 -7.19 -2.51 1.43
C PRO A 308 -8.42 -2.63 0.51
N ILE A 309 -8.40 -3.59 -0.41
CA ILE A 309 -9.51 -3.80 -1.36
C ILE A 309 -10.81 -4.14 -0.63
N SER A 310 -10.72 -4.87 0.49
CA SER A 310 -11.87 -5.21 1.34
C SER A 310 -12.59 -3.99 1.92
N SER A 311 -11.91 -2.85 2.03
CA SER A 311 -12.49 -1.59 2.53
C SER A 311 -13.13 -0.74 1.42
N MET A 312 -13.02 -1.18 0.17
CA MET A 312 -13.61 -0.47 -0.96
C MET A 312 -15.10 -0.82 -1.12
N PRO A 313 -15.94 0.07 -1.70
CA PRO A 313 -17.31 -0.26 -2.07
C PRO A 313 -17.36 -1.46 -3.04
N GLU A 314 -18.44 -2.23 -3.02
CA GLU A 314 -18.58 -3.46 -3.83
C GLU A 314 -18.33 -3.24 -5.33
N TRP A 315 -18.86 -2.16 -5.91
CA TRP A 315 -18.63 -1.82 -7.32
C TRP A 315 -17.13 -1.62 -7.64
N ALA A 316 -16.38 -1.02 -6.71
CA ALA A 316 -14.94 -0.82 -6.87
C ALA A 316 -14.18 -2.16 -6.75
N GLN A 317 -14.58 -3.03 -5.83
CA GLN A 317 -14.01 -4.37 -5.71
C GLN A 317 -14.16 -5.19 -7.00
N ILE A 318 -15.32 -5.10 -7.68
CA ILE A 318 -15.55 -5.75 -8.96
C ILE A 318 -14.59 -5.22 -10.04
N ILE A 319 -14.37 -3.90 -10.11
CA ILE A 319 -13.42 -3.31 -11.06
C ILE A 319 -11.98 -3.78 -10.79
N THR A 320 -11.60 -3.98 -9.52
CA THR A 320 -10.25 -4.49 -9.17
C THR A 320 -9.96 -5.87 -9.74
N ILE A 321 -10.96 -6.67 -10.10
CA ILE A 321 -10.77 -8.00 -10.72
C ILE A 321 -10.03 -7.87 -12.06
N PHE A 322 -10.28 -6.78 -12.80
CA PHE A 322 -9.63 -6.49 -14.08
C PHE A 322 -8.29 -5.78 -13.95
N ASN A 323 -7.81 -5.58 -12.72
CA ASN A 323 -6.57 -4.89 -12.43
C ASN A 323 -5.40 -5.88 -12.23
N PRO A 324 -4.47 -6.01 -13.18
CA PRO A 324 -3.35 -6.94 -13.05
C PRO A 324 -2.39 -6.56 -11.92
N LEU A 325 -2.31 -5.27 -11.56
CA LEU A 325 -1.46 -4.78 -10.49
C LEU A 325 -1.86 -5.35 -9.12
N LYS A 326 -3.17 -5.53 -8.88
CA LYS A 326 -3.70 -6.18 -7.69
C LYS A 326 -3.07 -7.55 -7.45
N TYR A 327 -3.05 -8.41 -8.45
CA TYR A 327 -2.57 -9.79 -8.32
C TYR A 327 -1.06 -9.85 -8.08
N PHE A 328 -0.29 -9.01 -8.76
CA PHE A 328 1.15 -8.96 -8.50
C PHE A 328 1.47 -8.32 -7.13
N MET A 329 0.63 -7.37 -6.67
CA MET A 329 0.73 -6.81 -5.33
C MET A 329 0.49 -7.89 -4.25
N GLU A 330 -0.54 -8.73 -4.45
CA GLU A 330 -0.81 -9.87 -3.58
C GLU A 330 0.37 -10.86 -3.56
N VAL A 331 0.89 -11.23 -4.73
CA VAL A 331 2.09 -12.09 -4.86
C VAL A 331 3.26 -11.52 -4.08
N MET A 332 3.58 -10.24 -4.29
CA MET A 332 4.68 -9.58 -3.61
C MET A 332 4.51 -9.62 -2.08
N ARG A 333 3.31 -9.33 -1.57
CA ARG A 333 3.05 -9.39 -0.13
C ARG A 333 3.11 -10.81 0.43
N MET A 334 2.56 -11.78 -0.31
CA MET A 334 2.57 -13.18 0.13
C MET A 334 4.00 -13.74 0.21
N ILE A 335 4.85 -13.46 -0.77
CA ILE A 335 6.25 -13.90 -0.76
C ILE A 335 7.06 -13.10 0.26
N TYR A 336 6.91 -11.77 0.25
CA TYR A 336 7.75 -10.87 1.04
C TYR A 336 7.49 -10.96 2.54
N LEU A 337 6.22 -11.05 2.94
CA LEU A 337 5.81 -11.03 4.35
C LEU A 337 5.53 -12.44 4.91
N LYS A 338 4.89 -13.32 4.11
CA LYS A 338 4.43 -14.62 4.57
C LYS A 338 5.39 -15.77 4.21
N GLY A 339 6.32 -15.54 3.24
CA GLY A 339 7.20 -16.60 2.77
C GLY A 339 6.49 -17.68 1.94
N SER A 340 5.34 -17.34 1.32
CA SER A 340 4.52 -18.29 0.55
C SER A 340 5.30 -18.93 -0.60
N GLY A 341 5.04 -20.21 -0.86
CA GLY A 341 5.62 -20.99 -1.94
C GLY A 341 4.87 -20.81 -3.27
N PHE A 342 5.40 -21.45 -4.33
CA PHE A 342 4.80 -21.38 -5.67
C PHE A 342 3.37 -21.91 -5.71
N PHE A 343 3.09 -23.02 -5.02
CA PHE A 343 1.77 -23.64 -5.04
C PHE A 343 0.69 -22.79 -4.39
N ASP A 344 1.04 -21.96 -3.40
CA ASP A 344 0.12 -21.03 -2.73
C ASP A 344 -0.28 -19.86 -3.66
N LEU A 345 0.51 -19.63 -4.71
CA LEU A 345 0.37 -18.50 -5.65
C LEU A 345 -0.19 -18.94 -7.02
N LEU A 346 -0.62 -20.20 -7.15
CA LEU A 346 -1.15 -20.75 -8.39
C LEU A 346 -2.34 -19.93 -8.97
N PRO A 347 -3.31 -19.45 -8.17
CA PRO A 347 -4.39 -18.62 -8.68
C PRO A 347 -3.88 -17.32 -9.32
N GLN A 348 -2.96 -16.63 -8.64
CA GLN A 348 -2.37 -15.38 -9.13
C GLN A 348 -1.52 -15.61 -10.38
N PHE A 349 -0.81 -16.74 -10.46
CA PHE A 349 -0.06 -17.16 -11.63
C PHE A 349 -0.97 -17.30 -12.84
N GLY A 350 -2.08 -18.04 -12.72
CA GLY A 350 -3.02 -18.26 -13.81
C GLY A 350 -3.63 -16.95 -14.33
N ILE A 351 -4.00 -16.05 -13.42
CA ILE A 351 -4.59 -14.75 -13.77
C ILE A 351 -3.56 -13.85 -14.45
N LEU A 352 -2.34 -13.72 -13.91
CA LEU A 352 -1.29 -12.93 -14.54
C LEU A 352 -0.90 -13.46 -15.92
N LEU A 353 -0.84 -14.79 -16.08
CA LEU A 353 -0.60 -15.42 -17.38
C LEU A 353 -1.71 -15.08 -18.39
N LEU A 354 -2.98 -15.13 -17.96
CA LEU A 354 -4.12 -14.73 -18.78
C LEU A 354 -3.99 -13.28 -19.25
N PHE A 355 -3.70 -12.35 -18.33
CA PHE A 355 -3.47 -10.94 -18.67
C PHE A 355 -2.29 -10.76 -19.63
N ALA A 356 -1.19 -11.49 -19.42
CA ALA A 356 -0.02 -11.43 -20.29
C ALA A 356 -0.41 -11.86 -21.74
N VAL A 357 -1.13 -12.96 -21.89
CA VAL A 357 -1.61 -13.43 -23.19
C VAL A 357 -2.56 -12.42 -23.83
N VAL A 358 -3.54 -11.93 -23.09
CA VAL A 358 -4.56 -11.00 -23.61
C VAL A 358 -3.92 -9.68 -24.08
N PHE A 359 -3.14 -9.01 -23.23
CA PHE A 359 -2.57 -7.71 -23.60
C PHE A 359 -1.52 -7.82 -24.71
N ASN A 360 -0.66 -8.82 -24.67
CA ASN A 360 0.34 -8.97 -25.74
C ASN A 360 -0.29 -9.39 -27.06
N SER A 361 -1.29 -10.27 -27.06
CA SER A 361 -2.05 -10.61 -28.28
C SER A 361 -2.75 -9.38 -28.83
N TRP A 362 -3.42 -8.60 -27.99
CA TRP A 362 -4.04 -7.35 -28.41
C TRP A 362 -3.02 -6.36 -28.95
N ALA A 363 -1.87 -6.20 -28.30
CA ALA A 363 -0.80 -5.31 -28.78
C ALA A 363 -0.29 -5.71 -30.17
N VAL A 364 -0.10 -7.00 -30.43
CA VAL A 364 0.35 -7.51 -31.73
C VAL A 364 -0.73 -7.34 -32.82
N ILE A 365 -1.99 -7.62 -32.50
CA ILE A 365 -3.11 -7.49 -33.44
C ILE A 365 -3.39 -6.02 -33.78
N SER A 366 -3.36 -5.14 -32.76
CA SER A 366 -3.62 -3.71 -32.94
C SER A 366 -2.47 -2.97 -33.65
N TYR A 367 -1.27 -3.55 -33.66
CA TYR A 367 -0.13 -2.97 -34.38
C TYR A 367 -0.33 -3.07 -35.89
N ARG A 368 -0.70 -1.95 -36.54
CA ARG A 368 -0.86 -1.87 -37.99
C ARG A 368 0.47 -1.52 -38.64
N LYS A 369 0.98 -2.43 -39.44
CA LYS A 369 2.06 -2.16 -40.37
C LYS A 369 1.39 -1.55 -41.61
N ASN A 370 1.55 -0.24 -41.84
CA ASN A 370 1.10 0.34 -43.13
C ASN A 370 1.96 -0.26 -44.22
N ASN A 371 1.33 -1.01 -45.13
CA ASN A 371 1.94 -1.49 -46.36
C ASN A 371 1.94 -0.37 -47.39
#